data_09e0fc1bf2c08d31497e17ccd663ba76
#
_entry.id   09e0fc1bf2c08d31497e17ccd663ba76
#
_cell.length_a   1.000
_cell.length_b   1.000
_cell.length_c   1.000
_cell.angle_alpha   90.00
_cell.angle_beta   90.00
_cell.angle_gamma   90.00
#
_symmetry.space_group_name_H-M   'P 1'
#
loop_
_entity.id
_entity.type
_entity.pdbx_description
1 polymer ?
#
loop_
_entity_poly.entity_id
_entity_poly.type
_entity_poly.pdbx_seq_one_letter_code
_entity_poly.pdbx_strand_id
1 'polypeptide(L)'
;RRLLAIAGSAGLTAVVAGCSVGSDPAAEATAIPRDTATPPAPTTGTVPASPLTAVESPSAAPSGVMLCRAAWGARPALPGGRPQTITRMTLHHSAVALPDNSQVVARLQQHQRYHQVDKGWVDIAYHAAVDREGNIFQLRDTGIAGDTATDYDTTGHFLVLAEGNFDEESVSEAQLRGTALVFAWAVRRFGIGVDTLTGHRDVASGT
;
A
#
# COMPACT_ATOMS: atom_id res chain seq x y z
N ARG A 1 -12.80 11.41 -15.52
CA ARG A 1 -11.92 10.24 -15.76
C ARG A 1 -10.61 10.77 -16.33
N ARG A 2 -9.58 10.94 -15.50
CA ARG A 2 -8.24 11.30 -15.97
C ARG A 2 -7.28 10.19 -15.57
N LEU A 3 -6.66 9.59 -16.56
CA LEU A 3 -5.58 8.61 -16.42
C LEU A 3 -4.28 9.35 -16.10
N LEU A 4 -3.54 8.86 -15.11
CA LEU A 4 -2.17 9.27 -14.87
C LEU A 4 -1.22 8.31 -15.56
N ALA A 5 -0.34 8.86 -16.38
CA ALA A 5 0.84 8.19 -16.87
C ALA A 5 2.01 8.55 -15.93
N ILE A 6 2.67 7.58 -15.36
CA ILE A 6 3.93 7.77 -14.64
C ILE A 6 5.03 7.65 -15.68
N ALA A 7 5.59 8.79 -16.10
CA ALA A 7 6.82 8.82 -16.89
C ALA A 7 7.97 9.21 -15.97
N GLY A 8 9.03 8.44 -15.97
CA GLY A 8 10.25 8.70 -15.23
C GLY A 8 10.93 9.98 -15.69
N SER A 9 11.53 10.67 -14.74
CA SER A 9 12.51 11.75 -14.81
C SER A 9 12.24 12.88 -15.81
N ALA A 10 11.42 13.85 -15.41
CA ALA A 10 11.57 15.30 -15.58
C ALA A 10 10.23 15.96 -15.21
N GLY A 11 10.17 16.59 -14.05
CA GLY A 11 9.23 17.65 -13.66
C GLY A 11 7.79 17.56 -14.17
N LEU A 12 7.03 16.53 -13.83
CA LEU A 12 5.59 16.50 -14.02
C LEU A 12 4.88 16.43 -12.66
N THR A 13 4.05 17.41 -12.40
CA THR A 13 3.08 17.40 -11.31
C THR A 13 2.09 16.25 -11.53
N ALA A 14 2.25 15.18 -10.77
CA ALA A 14 1.32 14.05 -10.79
C ALA A 14 -0.01 14.48 -10.14
N VAL A 15 -1.09 14.53 -10.91
CA VAL A 15 -2.45 14.65 -10.38
C VAL A 15 -2.91 13.26 -9.96
N VAL A 16 -2.98 12.99 -8.67
CA VAL A 16 -3.43 11.72 -8.14
C VAL A 16 -4.95 11.70 -8.10
N ALA A 17 -5.58 10.82 -8.89
CA ALA A 17 -6.99 10.53 -8.74
C ALA A 17 -7.18 9.61 -7.53
N GLY A 18 -7.60 10.15 -6.40
CA GLY A 18 -7.98 9.37 -5.23
C GLY A 18 -9.21 8.50 -5.52
N CYS A 19 -9.24 7.29 -4.96
CA CYS A 19 -10.44 6.46 -5.00
C CYS A 19 -11.52 7.10 -4.12
N SER A 20 -12.69 7.40 -4.68
CA SER A 20 -13.87 7.70 -3.89
C SER A 20 -14.31 6.41 -3.22
N VAL A 21 -13.89 6.17 -1.98
CA VAL A 21 -14.59 5.26 -1.09
C VAL A 21 -15.89 5.95 -0.73
N GLY A 22 -17.02 5.26 -0.93
CA GLY A 22 -18.37 5.78 -0.76
C GLY A 22 -18.50 6.71 0.45
N SER A 23 -19.20 7.82 0.23
CA SER A 23 -19.37 8.89 1.19
C SER A 23 -20.08 8.40 2.45
N ASP A 24 -19.34 8.26 3.54
CA ASP A 24 -19.92 8.28 4.88
C ASP A 24 -20.03 9.75 5.34
N PRO A 25 -21.21 10.26 5.69
CA PRO A 25 -21.36 11.62 6.18
C PRO A 25 -21.13 11.64 7.69
N ALA A 26 -19.91 11.76 8.17
CA ALA A 26 -19.56 12.28 9.49
C ALA A 26 -18.05 12.18 9.78
N ALA A 27 -17.31 13.20 9.42
CA ALA A 27 -16.13 13.61 10.19
C ALA A 27 -15.85 15.07 9.85
N GLU A 28 -16.50 15.95 10.56
CA GLU A 28 -16.17 17.37 10.62
C GLU A 28 -14.79 17.53 11.25
N ALA A 29 -13.85 18.07 10.49
CA ALA A 29 -12.49 18.31 10.94
C ALA A 29 -12.47 19.50 11.89
N THR A 30 -12.28 19.27 13.18
CA THR A 30 -12.00 20.31 14.17
C THR A 30 -10.58 20.83 13.95
N ALA A 31 -10.45 22.08 13.53
CA ALA A 31 -9.20 22.77 13.37
C ALA A 31 -8.50 23.01 14.73
N ILE A 32 -7.24 22.62 14.82
CA ILE A 32 -6.37 22.92 15.97
C ILE A 32 -5.77 24.30 15.77
N PRO A 33 -5.79 25.23 16.76
CA PRO A 33 -5.19 26.54 16.65
C PRO A 33 -3.65 26.47 16.52
N ARG A 34 -3.09 27.24 15.58
CA ARG A 34 -1.64 27.44 15.48
C ARG A 34 -1.19 28.47 16.52
N ASP A 35 -0.33 28.03 17.43
CA ASP A 35 0.44 28.94 18.27
C ASP A 35 1.59 29.55 17.43
N THR A 36 1.59 30.87 17.31
CA THR A 36 2.65 31.63 16.64
C THR A 36 3.72 32.00 17.66
N ALA A 37 4.79 31.23 17.74
CA ALA A 37 6.01 31.62 18.44
C ALA A 37 7.08 32.08 17.42
N THR A 38 7.49 33.32 17.50
CA THR A 38 8.56 33.94 16.71
C THR A 38 9.92 33.44 17.19
N PRO A 39 10.81 32.91 16.31
CA PRO A 39 12.16 32.54 16.72
C PRO A 39 13.12 33.74 16.76
N PRO A 40 14.13 33.75 17.66
CA PRO A 40 15.16 34.79 17.72
C PRO A 40 16.17 34.68 16.58
N ALA A 41 16.77 35.82 16.22
CA ALA A 41 17.71 36.01 15.12
C ALA A 41 19.03 35.22 15.28
N PRO A 42 19.64 34.74 14.18
CA PRO A 42 20.89 33.97 14.24
C PRO A 42 22.13 34.86 14.38
N THR A 43 23.02 34.47 15.29
CA THR A 43 24.38 34.98 15.42
C THR A 43 25.29 34.38 14.35
N THR A 44 26.00 35.23 13.61
CA THR A 44 26.98 34.86 12.58
C THR A 44 28.24 34.26 13.19
N GLY A 45 28.45 32.97 12.99
CA GLY A 45 29.74 32.29 13.23
C GLY A 45 30.24 31.66 11.92
N THR A 46 31.37 32.14 11.44
CA THR A 46 32.05 31.62 10.24
C THR A 46 32.71 30.29 10.53
N VAL A 47 32.30 29.21 9.87
CA VAL A 47 32.92 27.89 9.91
C VAL A 47 33.48 27.56 8.53
N PRO A 48 34.74 27.01 8.42
CA PRO A 48 35.35 26.74 7.12
C PRO A 48 34.63 25.57 6.41
N ALA A 49 34.45 25.72 5.09
CA ALA A 49 33.82 24.75 4.23
C ALA A 49 34.66 23.50 4.02
N SER A 50 34.18 22.35 4.47
CA SER A 50 34.64 21.03 4.01
C SER A 50 33.95 20.66 2.69
N PRO A 51 34.59 19.89 1.78
CA PRO A 51 33.99 19.54 0.49
C PRO A 51 32.76 18.66 0.68
N LEU A 52 31.64 19.11 0.13
CA LEU A 52 30.38 18.38 0.10
C LEU A 52 30.52 17.15 -0.79
N THR A 53 30.56 15.99 -0.19
CA THR A 53 30.20 14.74 -0.87
C THR A 53 28.77 14.88 -1.34
N ALA A 54 28.52 14.61 -2.62
CA ALA A 54 27.16 14.62 -3.18
C ALA A 54 26.27 13.68 -2.38
N VAL A 55 25.35 14.28 -1.62
CA VAL A 55 24.27 13.52 -0.95
C VAL A 55 23.30 13.15 -2.08
N GLU A 56 23.15 11.86 -2.32
CA GLU A 56 22.07 11.35 -3.16
C GLU A 56 20.75 11.96 -2.68
N SER A 57 20.04 12.60 -3.63
CA SER A 57 18.72 13.16 -3.32
C SER A 57 17.83 12.07 -2.75
N PRO A 58 17.17 12.27 -1.60
CA PRO A 58 16.29 11.27 -1.04
C PRO A 58 15.20 10.95 -2.07
N SER A 59 15.09 9.68 -2.42
CA SER A 59 13.96 9.16 -3.21
C SER A 59 12.67 9.72 -2.61
N ALA A 60 11.79 10.29 -3.44
CA ALA A 60 10.58 10.91 -2.97
C ALA A 60 9.82 9.93 -2.07
N ALA A 61 9.50 10.37 -0.85
CA ALA A 61 8.75 9.54 0.09
C ALA A 61 7.42 9.12 -0.54
N PRO A 62 6.98 7.86 -0.36
CA PRO A 62 5.69 7.40 -0.89
C PRO A 62 4.59 8.35 -0.43
N SER A 63 3.70 8.72 -1.34
CA SER A 63 2.68 9.77 -1.12
C SER A 63 1.61 9.38 -0.08
N GLY A 64 1.55 8.12 0.35
CA GLY A 64 0.48 7.58 1.20
C GLY A 64 -0.89 7.55 0.50
N VAL A 65 -0.95 7.82 -0.77
CA VAL A 65 -2.17 7.76 -1.58
C VAL A 65 -2.35 6.36 -2.13
N MET A 66 -3.52 5.77 -1.89
CA MET A 66 -3.87 4.48 -2.46
C MET A 66 -4.33 4.65 -3.92
N LEU A 67 -3.63 4.02 -4.85
CA LEU A 67 -3.96 4.00 -6.27
C LEU A 67 -5.18 3.10 -6.50
N CYS A 68 -6.20 3.64 -7.19
CA CYS A 68 -7.43 2.92 -7.47
C CYS A 68 -7.21 1.71 -8.38
N ARG A 69 -8.13 0.76 -8.34
CA ARG A 69 -8.17 -0.40 -9.25
C ARG A 69 -7.99 -0.02 -10.73
N ALA A 70 -8.56 1.12 -11.16
CA ALA A 70 -8.40 1.62 -12.53
C ALA A 70 -6.95 1.99 -12.87
N ALA A 71 -6.13 2.39 -11.89
CA ALA A 71 -4.74 2.78 -12.11
C ALA A 71 -3.85 1.63 -12.57
N TRP A 72 -4.19 0.39 -12.18
CA TRP A 72 -3.48 -0.81 -12.63
C TRP A 72 -4.28 -1.68 -13.62
N GLY A 73 -5.42 -1.16 -14.14
CA GLY A 73 -6.21 -1.87 -15.14
C GLY A 73 -6.89 -3.12 -14.62
N ALA A 74 -7.33 -3.12 -13.35
CA ALA A 74 -8.00 -4.26 -12.73
C ALA A 74 -9.25 -4.67 -13.50
N ARG A 75 -9.45 -5.97 -13.63
CA ARG A 75 -10.70 -6.55 -14.13
C ARG A 75 -11.80 -6.36 -13.06
N PRO A 76 -13.09 -6.36 -13.44
CA PRO A 76 -14.18 -6.48 -12.49
C PRO A 76 -14.03 -7.73 -11.62
N ALA A 77 -14.43 -7.64 -10.35
CA ALA A 77 -14.61 -8.82 -9.52
C ALA A 77 -15.74 -9.71 -10.11
N LEU A 78 -15.61 -11.02 -9.96
CA LEU A 78 -16.69 -11.95 -10.29
C LEU A 78 -17.80 -11.85 -9.23
N PRO A 79 -19.04 -12.21 -9.58
CA PRO A 79 -20.12 -12.26 -8.60
C PRO A 79 -19.84 -13.23 -7.45
N GLY A 80 -20.33 -12.92 -6.26
CA GLY A 80 -20.20 -13.77 -5.08
C GLY A 80 -19.10 -13.28 -4.13
N GLY A 81 -18.49 -14.22 -3.41
CA GLY A 81 -17.54 -13.95 -2.32
C GLY A 81 -18.24 -13.94 -0.96
N ARG A 82 -17.43 -14.09 0.10
CA ARG A 82 -17.93 -14.11 1.48
C ARG A 82 -17.91 -12.67 2.03
N PRO A 83 -19.05 -12.11 2.44
CA PRO A 83 -19.07 -10.81 3.12
C PRO A 83 -18.25 -10.86 4.42
N GLN A 84 -17.59 -9.74 4.76
CA GLN A 84 -16.82 -9.64 5.99
C GLN A 84 -16.87 -8.24 6.61
N THR A 85 -16.52 -8.19 7.89
CA THR A 85 -16.10 -6.98 8.59
C THR A 85 -14.66 -7.16 9.00
N ILE A 86 -13.80 -6.17 8.69
CA ILE A 86 -12.38 -6.22 9.03
C ILE A 86 -12.21 -6.09 10.56
N THR A 87 -11.46 -7.03 11.15
CA THR A 87 -11.15 -7.08 12.59
C THR A 87 -9.66 -7.24 12.87
N ARG A 88 -8.85 -7.57 11.86
CA ARG A 88 -7.40 -7.82 11.97
C ARG A 88 -6.70 -7.58 10.65
N MET A 89 -5.37 -7.60 10.68
CA MET A 89 -4.53 -7.33 9.52
C MET A 89 -3.51 -8.45 9.31
N THR A 90 -3.22 -8.78 8.05
CA THR A 90 -2.18 -9.77 7.75
C THR A 90 -1.33 -9.32 6.57
N LEU A 91 -0.01 -9.42 6.75
CA LEU A 91 0.99 -9.14 5.72
C LEU A 91 1.36 -10.43 5.01
N HIS A 92 1.34 -10.37 3.69
CA HIS A 92 1.79 -11.41 2.78
C HIS A 92 2.90 -10.90 1.87
N HIS A 93 3.66 -11.81 1.26
CA HIS A 93 4.49 -11.53 0.10
C HIS A 93 3.97 -12.31 -1.12
N SER A 94 4.36 -11.88 -2.33
CA SER A 94 3.96 -12.61 -3.54
C SER A 94 4.75 -13.90 -3.75
N ALA A 95 5.84 -14.11 -3.03
CA ALA A 95 6.81 -15.19 -3.20
C ALA A 95 7.37 -15.32 -4.62
N VAL A 96 7.29 -14.25 -5.40
CA VAL A 96 7.84 -14.14 -6.76
C VAL A 96 8.67 -12.87 -6.83
N ALA A 97 9.95 -13.03 -7.19
CA ALA A 97 10.88 -11.90 -7.29
C ALA A 97 10.33 -10.80 -8.22
N LEU A 98 10.49 -9.55 -7.81
CA LEU A 98 10.14 -8.36 -8.58
C LEU A 98 11.41 -7.52 -8.83
N PRO A 99 12.28 -7.93 -9.76
CA PRO A 99 13.58 -7.27 -9.98
C PRO A 99 13.43 -5.85 -10.57
N ASP A 100 12.33 -5.59 -11.25
CA ASP A 100 12.03 -4.30 -11.88
C ASP A 100 10.63 -3.82 -11.47
N ASN A 101 10.57 -2.72 -10.73
CA ASN A 101 9.31 -2.16 -10.24
C ASN A 101 8.37 -1.68 -11.35
N SER A 102 8.89 -1.39 -12.56
CA SER A 102 8.06 -1.05 -13.73
C SER A 102 7.09 -2.18 -14.12
N GLN A 103 7.36 -3.41 -13.69
CA GLN A 103 6.54 -4.60 -13.97
C GLN A 103 5.37 -4.78 -12.99
N VAL A 104 5.26 -3.96 -11.95
CA VAL A 104 4.26 -4.16 -10.86
C VAL A 104 2.82 -4.22 -11.40
N VAL A 105 2.46 -3.33 -12.32
CA VAL A 105 1.10 -3.31 -12.90
C VAL A 105 0.79 -4.63 -13.62
N ALA A 106 1.71 -5.10 -14.46
CA ALA A 106 1.56 -6.37 -15.16
C ALA A 106 1.49 -7.56 -14.18
N ARG A 107 2.25 -7.49 -13.08
CA ARG A 107 2.24 -8.50 -12.02
C ARG A 107 0.90 -8.54 -11.29
N LEU A 108 0.33 -7.41 -10.92
CA LEU A 108 -1.00 -7.34 -10.28
C LEU A 108 -2.10 -7.89 -11.19
N GLN A 109 -2.05 -7.57 -12.49
CA GLN A 109 -2.96 -8.13 -13.49
C GLN A 109 -2.79 -9.65 -13.64
N GLN A 110 -1.56 -10.16 -13.60
CA GLN A 110 -1.25 -11.59 -13.65
C GLN A 110 -1.80 -12.31 -12.41
N HIS A 111 -1.60 -11.74 -11.21
CA HIS A 111 -2.15 -12.29 -9.97
C HIS A 111 -3.66 -12.34 -10.02
N GLN A 112 -4.32 -11.24 -10.41
CA GLN A 112 -5.79 -11.22 -10.51
C GLN A 112 -6.29 -12.27 -11.50
N ARG A 113 -5.67 -12.36 -12.68
CA ARG A 113 -6.05 -13.36 -13.67
C ARG A 113 -5.91 -14.78 -13.12
N TYR A 114 -4.77 -15.11 -12.52
CA TYR A 114 -4.52 -16.42 -11.92
C TYR A 114 -5.56 -16.75 -10.84
N HIS A 115 -5.86 -15.79 -9.97
CA HIS A 115 -6.85 -15.99 -8.91
C HIS A 115 -8.26 -16.20 -9.47
N GLN A 116 -8.67 -15.43 -10.47
CA GLN A 116 -10.02 -15.57 -11.05
C GLN A 116 -10.16 -16.77 -11.96
N VAL A 117 -9.15 -17.08 -12.78
CA VAL A 117 -9.25 -18.11 -13.85
C VAL A 117 -8.81 -19.47 -13.35
N ASP A 118 -7.64 -19.54 -12.70
CA ASP A 118 -7.02 -20.82 -12.34
C ASP A 118 -7.49 -21.29 -10.95
N LYS A 119 -7.75 -20.35 -10.01
CA LYS A 119 -8.24 -20.66 -8.66
C LYS A 119 -9.76 -20.59 -8.54
N GLY A 120 -10.46 -19.95 -9.47
CA GLY A 120 -11.91 -19.74 -9.41
C GLY A 120 -12.36 -18.78 -8.29
N TRP A 121 -11.44 -17.93 -7.78
CA TRP A 121 -11.76 -16.92 -6.79
C TRP A 121 -12.46 -15.72 -7.40
N VAL A 122 -13.24 -15.00 -6.60
CA VAL A 122 -14.03 -13.88 -7.12
C VAL A 122 -13.16 -12.70 -7.56
N ASP A 123 -11.96 -12.53 -6.99
CA ASP A 123 -11.01 -11.47 -7.33
C ASP A 123 -9.60 -11.85 -6.90
N ILE A 124 -8.63 -10.93 -7.07
CA ILE A 124 -7.31 -11.03 -6.46
C ILE A 124 -7.46 -11.28 -4.95
N ALA A 125 -6.61 -12.12 -4.37
CA ALA A 125 -6.78 -12.60 -2.99
C ALA A 125 -6.72 -11.51 -1.92
N TYR A 126 -6.01 -10.44 -2.17
CA TYR A 126 -5.61 -9.41 -1.20
C TYR A 126 -6.43 -8.13 -1.37
N HIS A 127 -6.50 -7.27 -0.31
CA HIS A 127 -7.23 -6.01 -0.32
C HIS A 127 -6.37 -4.83 -0.76
N ALA A 128 -5.07 -4.88 -0.49
CA ALA A 128 -4.10 -3.90 -0.95
C ALA A 128 -2.79 -4.56 -1.36
N ALA A 129 -2.00 -3.88 -2.19
CA ALA A 129 -0.62 -4.25 -2.47
C ALA A 129 0.31 -3.07 -2.27
N VAL A 130 1.58 -3.36 -1.96
CA VAL A 130 2.66 -2.38 -1.85
C VAL A 130 3.83 -2.86 -2.70
N ASP A 131 4.27 -2.01 -3.64
CA ASP A 131 5.41 -2.30 -4.49
C ASP A 131 6.74 -1.89 -3.84
N ARG A 132 7.86 -2.14 -4.53
CA ARG A 132 9.21 -1.86 -4.02
C ARG A 132 9.51 -0.36 -3.86
N GLU A 133 8.77 0.51 -4.53
CA GLU A 133 8.85 1.98 -4.41
C GLU A 133 7.90 2.53 -3.35
N GLY A 134 7.10 1.66 -2.69
CA GLY A 134 6.16 2.04 -1.65
C GLY A 134 4.83 2.57 -2.17
N ASN A 135 4.55 2.41 -3.47
CA ASN A 135 3.22 2.72 -4.01
C ASN A 135 2.20 1.72 -3.48
N ILE A 136 1.03 2.23 -3.09
CA ILE A 136 -0.06 1.43 -2.51
C ILE A 136 -1.17 1.28 -3.55
N PHE A 137 -1.59 0.06 -3.82
CA PHE A 137 -2.64 -0.26 -4.80
C PHE A 137 -3.86 -0.83 -4.09
N GLN A 138 -5.04 -0.30 -4.40
CA GLN A 138 -6.31 -0.92 -4.04
C GLN A 138 -6.52 -2.17 -4.88
N LEU A 139 -6.85 -3.29 -4.23
CA LEU A 139 -7.12 -4.56 -4.89
C LEU A 139 -8.59 -4.98 -4.73
N ARG A 140 -8.88 -6.01 -3.92
CA ARG A 140 -10.23 -6.50 -3.65
C ARG A 140 -10.99 -5.53 -2.76
N ASP A 141 -12.31 -5.50 -2.89
CA ASP A 141 -13.20 -4.81 -1.97
C ASP A 141 -13.03 -5.34 -0.53
N THR A 142 -12.92 -4.44 0.44
CA THR A 142 -12.67 -4.78 1.85
C THR A 142 -13.89 -5.42 2.55
N GLY A 143 -15.08 -5.24 2.00
CA GLY A 143 -16.31 -5.90 2.46
C GLY A 143 -16.42 -7.38 2.05
N ILE A 144 -15.49 -7.87 1.23
CA ILE A 144 -15.44 -9.26 0.77
C ILE A 144 -14.16 -9.91 1.29
N ALA A 145 -14.27 -11.02 2.00
CA ALA A 145 -13.13 -11.76 2.52
C ALA A 145 -12.15 -12.13 1.40
N GLY A 146 -10.86 -12.04 1.69
CA GLY A 146 -9.83 -12.49 0.78
C GLY A 146 -9.84 -14.01 0.60
N ASP A 147 -8.91 -14.51 -0.21
CA ASP A 147 -8.72 -15.94 -0.42
C ASP A 147 -7.28 -16.34 -0.09
N THR A 148 -7.05 -17.62 0.16
CA THR A 148 -5.74 -18.22 0.39
C THR A 148 -5.71 -19.64 -0.15
N ALA A 149 -4.52 -20.10 -0.56
CA ALA A 149 -4.28 -21.49 -0.89
C ALA A 149 -3.83 -22.32 0.33
N THR A 150 -3.70 -21.68 1.49
CA THR A 150 -3.34 -22.30 2.76
C THR A 150 -4.57 -22.52 3.65
N ASP A 151 -4.39 -23.03 4.85
CA ASP A 151 -5.45 -23.59 5.69
C ASP A 151 -6.06 -22.64 6.74
N TYR A 152 -5.79 -21.33 6.68
CA TYR A 152 -6.40 -20.38 7.62
C TYR A 152 -7.66 -19.70 7.05
N ASP A 153 -8.58 -19.31 7.95
CA ASP A 153 -9.75 -18.53 7.58
C ASP A 153 -9.38 -17.05 7.40
N THR A 154 -9.55 -16.56 6.18
CA THR A 154 -9.27 -15.17 5.81
C THR A 154 -10.38 -14.18 6.23
N THR A 155 -11.49 -14.66 6.80
CA THR A 155 -12.59 -13.80 7.23
C THR A 155 -12.15 -12.84 8.33
N GLY A 156 -12.46 -11.57 8.17
CA GLY A 156 -12.07 -10.52 9.10
C GLY A 156 -10.65 -9.98 8.90
N HIS A 157 -9.87 -10.53 7.98
CA HIS A 157 -8.51 -10.07 7.72
C HIS A 157 -8.47 -8.99 6.64
N PHE A 158 -7.81 -7.87 6.93
CA PHE A 158 -7.33 -6.96 5.90
C PHE A 158 -5.99 -7.47 5.38
N LEU A 159 -6.01 -8.09 4.21
CA LEU A 159 -4.85 -8.74 3.61
C LEU A 159 -4.05 -7.74 2.77
N VAL A 160 -2.77 -7.55 3.10
CA VAL A 160 -1.84 -6.69 2.36
C VAL A 160 -0.76 -7.56 1.71
N LEU A 161 -0.54 -7.36 0.42
CA LEU A 161 0.50 -8.00 -0.36
C LEU A 161 1.71 -7.06 -0.50
N ALA A 162 2.87 -7.43 0.01
CA ALA A 162 4.13 -6.84 -0.38
C ALA A 162 4.66 -7.58 -1.63
N GLU A 163 4.82 -6.86 -2.74
CA GLU A 163 5.32 -7.46 -3.98
C GLU A 163 6.80 -7.78 -3.86
N GLY A 164 7.16 -9.03 -4.09
CA GLY A 164 8.52 -9.55 -4.00
C GLY A 164 8.60 -10.94 -3.39
N ASN A 165 9.79 -11.54 -3.47
CA ASN A 165 10.12 -12.78 -2.78
C ASN A 165 11.15 -12.49 -1.66
N PHE A 166 10.69 -12.28 -0.44
CA PHE A 166 11.56 -11.88 0.67
C PHE A 166 12.29 -13.06 1.34
N ASP A 167 12.20 -14.24 0.79
CA ASP A 167 13.13 -15.34 1.07
C ASP A 167 14.45 -15.18 0.27
N GLU A 168 14.42 -14.39 -0.83
CA GLU A 168 15.54 -14.18 -1.76
C GLU A 168 15.92 -12.71 -1.93
N GLU A 169 14.97 -11.79 -1.75
CA GLU A 169 15.14 -10.35 -1.97
C GLU A 169 15.07 -9.57 -0.64
N SER A 170 15.85 -8.51 -0.54
CA SER A 170 15.70 -7.56 0.57
C SER A 170 14.48 -6.66 0.33
N VAL A 171 13.70 -6.42 1.38
CA VAL A 171 12.64 -5.41 1.35
C VAL A 171 13.26 -4.01 1.27
N SER A 172 12.72 -3.13 0.42
CA SER A 172 13.20 -1.76 0.32
C SER A 172 12.63 -0.88 1.45
N GLU A 173 13.37 0.17 1.81
CA GLU A 173 12.91 1.18 2.78
C GLU A 173 11.60 1.87 2.32
N ALA A 174 11.45 2.10 1.02
CA ALA A 174 10.22 2.68 0.45
C ALA A 174 9.03 1.74 0.64
N GLN A 175 9.22 0.43 0.37
CA GLN A 175 8.20 -0.58 0.56
C GLN A 175 7.81 -0.75 2.04
N LEU A 176 8.79 -0.71 2.97
CA LEU A 176 8.50 -0.72 4.40
C LEU A 176 7.64 0.48 4.80
N ARG A 177 7.98 1.69 4.32
CA ARG A 177 7.19 2.90 4.59
C ARG A 177 5.78 2.81 3.99
N GLY A 178 5.63 2.34 2.74
CA GLY A 178 4.33 2.13 2.10
C GLY A 178 3.48 1.12 2.87
N THR A 179 4.09 0.04 3.33
CA THR A 179 3.42 -0.99 4.15
C THR A 179 2.96 -0.42 5.49
N ALA A 180 3.78 0.37 6.16
CA ALA A 180 3.37 1.05 7.40
C ALA A 180 2.22 2.04 7.17
N LEU A 181 2.22 2.78 6.05
CA LEU A 181 1.15 3.73 5.71
C LEU A 181 -0.19 3.02 5.44
N VAL A 182 -0.20 1.91 4.70
CA VAL A 182 -1.43 1.17 4.42
C VAL A 182 -2.02 0.53 5.68
N PHE A 183 -1.20 0.01 6.59
CA PHE A 183 -1.69 -0.50 7.86
C PHE A 183 -2.16 0.62 8.81
N ALA A 184 -1.47 1.75 8.86
CA ALA A 184 -1.93 2.93 9.61
C ALA A 184 -3.27 3.47 9.07
N TRP A 185 -3.49 3.40 7.76
CA TRP A 185 -4.78 3.68 7.15
C TRP A 185 -5.84 2.67 7.60
N ALA A 186 -5.55 1.37 7.58
CA ALA A 186 -6.48 0.32 8.00
C ALA A 186 -6.89 0.44 9.47
N VAL A 187 -5.96 0.73 10.38
CA VAL A 187 -6.22 0.99 11.80
C VAL A 187 -7.27 2.10 11.95
N ARG A 188 -7.09 3.23 11.26
CA ARG A 188 -8.04 4.35 11.32
C ARG A 188 -9.36 4.04 10.61
N ARG A 189 -9.31 3.38 9.46
CA ARG A 189 -10.50 3.11 8.62
C ARG A 189 -11.44 2.10 9.24
N PHE A 190 -10.90 1.07 9.91
CA PHE A 190 -11.67 -0.03 10.47
C PHE A 190 -11.78 0.01 12.00
N GLY A 191 -11.11 0.95 12.67
CA GLY A 191 -11.15 1.07 14.14
C GLY A 191 -10.51 -0.12 14.85
N ILE A 192 -9.50 -0.76 14.25
CA ILE A 192 -8.82 -1.96 14.78
C ILE A 192 -7.45 -1.60 15.39
N GLY A 193 -6.99 -2.39 16.35
CA GLY A 193 -5.69 -2.19 16.99
C GLY A 193 -4.51 -2.59 16.09
N VAL A 194 -3.37 -1.92 16.24
CA VAL A 194 -2.13 -2.29 15.54
C VAL A 194 -1.61 -3.66 15.97
N ASP A 195 -1.91 -4.08 17.17
CA ASP A 195 -1.60 -5.40 17.74
C ASP A 195 -2.30 -6.57 17.04
N THR A 196 -3.28 -6.28 16.18
CA THR A 196 -3.94 -7.28 15.33
C THR A 196 -3.15 -7.63 14.06
N LEU A 197 -2.02 -6.94 13.80
CA LEU A 197 -1.16 -7.21 12.64
C LEU A 197 -0.32 -8.47 12.86
N THR A 198 -0.43 -9.39 11.91
CA THR A 198 0.34 -10.64 11.86
C THR A 198 0.97 -10.84 10.49
N GLY A 199 1.98 -11.69 10.41
CA GLY A 199 2.49 -12.21 9.15
C GLY A 199 1.70 -13.45 8.68
N HIS A 200 1.83 -13.81 7.41
CA HIS A 200 1.22 -15.03 6.87
C HIS A 200 1.60 -16.29 7.68
N ARG A 201 2.87 -16.40 8.07
CA ARG A 201 3.38 -17.53 8.87
C ARG A 201 2.79 -17.63 10.27
N ASP A 202 2.23 -16.56 10.80
CA ASP A 202 1.60 -16.54 12.13
C ASP A 202 0.16 -17.07 12.09
N VAL A 203 -0.48 -17.05 10.92
CA VAL A 203 -1.89 -17.42 10.76
C VAL A 203 -2.08 -18.71 9.97
N ALA A 204 -1.11 -19.12 9.15
CA ALA A 204 -1.16 -20.32 8.33
C ALA A 204 -0.17 -21.36 8.86
N SER A 205 -0.64 -22.57 9.19
CA SER A 205 0.22 -23.67 9.59
C SER A 205 0.96 -24.26 8.38
N GLY A 206 2.23 -24.59 8.55
CA GLY A 206 3.03 -25.30 7.55
C GLY A 206 3.56 -24.48 6.39
N THR A 207 3.69 -23.16 6.55
CA THR A 207 4.30 -22.25 5.56
C THR A 207 5.62 -21.65 6.04
#